data_b8cc681d14cde98ca704466160486838
#
_entry.id   b8cc681d14cde98ca704466160486838
#
_cell.length_a   1.000
_cell.length_b   1.000
_cell.length_c   1.000
_cell.angle_alpha   90.00
_cell.angle_beta   90.00
_cell.angle_gamma   90.00
#
_symmetry.space_group_name_H-M   'P 1'
#
loop_
_entity.id
_entity.type
_entity.pdbx_description
1 polymer ?
#
loop_
_entity_poly.entity_id
_entity_poly.type
_entity_poly.pdbx_seq_one_letter_code
_entity_poly.pdbx_strand_id
1 'polypeptide(L)'
;IDNPDMPSNCKAAVAGSLEVMAFITAAGGVRAVDLRSTPAIYTPSTTGTGPGEMLSLEWDAAGARFVGRADDGGKTVWFLTPSGAPYSGGSAWAWSSTTPSGGATPPNEAGTGTHGRLRVVTMAGERGLLYLPGPSSVPHFFRAGVA
;
A
#
# COMPACT_ATOMS: atom_id res chain seq x y z
N ILE A 1 -2.45 10.58 19.91
CA ILE A 1 -1.01 10.34 19.85
C ILE A 1 -0.46 11.32 18.82
N ASP A 2 -0.09 12.50 19.27
CA ASP A 2 0.67 13.44 18.45
C ASP A 2 2.09 12.90 18.35
N ASN A 3 2.40 12.22 17.26
CA ASN A 3 3.75 11.80 16.99
C ASN A 3 4.34 12.70 15.90
N PRO A 4 5.36 13.52 16.22
CA PRO A 4 6.00 14.42 15.26
C PRO A 4 6.67 13.66 14.09
N ASP A 5 6.84 12.35 14.21
CA ASP A 5 7.41 11.49 13.17
C ASP A 5 6.36 10.99 12.14
N MET A 6 5.09 11.35 12.32
CA MET A 6 4.05 11.04 11.32
C MET A 6 3.86 12.24 10.38
N PRO A 7 4.44 12.21 9.18
CA PRO A 7 4.25 13.30 8.22
C PRO A 7 2.79 13.41 7.80
N SER A 8 2.35 14.65 7.61
CA SER A 8 1.08 14.99 7.00
C SER A 8 1.00 14.37 5.64
N ASN A 9 0.38 13.58 5.07
CA ASN A 9 0.33 12.92 3.76
C ASN A 9 0.91 11.50 3.71
N CYS A 10 0.97 10.78 4.84
CA CYS A 10 1.29 9.36 4.80
C CYS A 10 0.06 8.55 4.35
N LYS A 11 0.31 7.44 3.67
CA LYS A 11 -0.70 6.43 3.37
C LYS A 11 -0.50 5.27 4.32
N ALA A 12 -1.56 4.81 4.95
CA ALA A 12 -1.50 3.79 5.98
C ALA A 12 -2.47 2.64 5.72
N ALA A 13 -2.07 1.44 6.11
CA ALA A 13 -2.94 0.27 6.14
C ALA A 13 -2.57 -0.64 7.32
N VAL A 14 -3.56 -1.37 7.82
CA VAL A 14 -3.40 -2.33 8.93
C VAL A 14 -3.43 -3.75 8.41
N ALA A 15 -2.36 -4.49 8.69
CA ALA A 15 -2.30 -5.94 8.51
C ALA A 15 -2.82 -6.61 9.79
N GLY A 16 -4.13 -6.81 9.87
CA GLY A 16 -4.77 -7.31 11.08
C GLY A 16 -4.26 -8.69 11.53
N SER A 17 -3.95 -9.57 10.59
CA SER A 17 -3.38 -10.90 10.87
C SER A 17 -1.95 -10.86 11.42
N LEU A 18 -1.24 -9.77 11.19
CA LEU A 18 0.11 -9.54 11.69
C LEU A 18 0.14 -8.55 12.86
N GLU A 19 -0.99 -7.91 13.18
CA GLU A 19 -1.07 -6.83 14.18
C GLU A 19 -0.02 -5.73 13.94
N VAL A 20 0.14 -5.36 12.66
CA VAL A 20 1.09 -4.32 12.20
C VAL A 20 0.35 -3.29 11.37
N MET A 21 0.63 -2.02 11.59
CA MET A 21 0.23 -0.94 10.70
C MET A 21 1.46 -0.46 9.94
N ALA A 22 1.35 -0.34 8.63
CA ALA A 22 2.38 0.25 7.77
C ALA A 22 1.98 1.67 7.34
N PHE A 23 2.98 2.53 7.22
CA PHE A 23 2.86 3.88 6.68
C PHE A 23 3.88 4.07 5.57
N ILE A 24 3.44 4.65 4.48
CA ILE A 24 4.33 5.12 3.43
C ILE A 24 4.35 6.65 3.50
N THR A 25 5.51 7.21 3.73
CA THR A 25 5.70 8.67 3.80
C THR A 25 5.60 9.29 2.41
N ALA A 26 5.42 10.60 2.31
CA ALA A 26 5.41 11.31 1.03
C ALA A 26 6.70 11.12 0.21
N ALA A 27 7.82 10.85 0.86
CA ALA A 27 9.09 10.54 0.21
C ALA A 27 9.27 9.05 -0.13
N GLY A 28 8.24 8.21 0.06
CA GLY A 28 8.31 6.77 -0.20
C GLY A 28 8.97 5.94 0.91
N GLY A 29 9.35 6.55 2.02
CA GLY A 29 9.92 5.85 3.16
C GLY A 29 8.88 4.99 3.88
N VAL A 30 9.27 3.83 4.39
CA VAL A 30 8.41 2.93 5.15
C VAL A 30 8.58 3.17 6.64
N ARG A 31 7.45 3.31 7.33
CA ARG A 31 7.35 3.27 8.79
C ARG A 31 6.34 2.20 9.17
N ALA A 32 6.50 1.60 10.32
CA ALA A 32 5.55 0.62 10.82
C ALA A 32 5.29 0.77 12.32
N VAL A 33 4.16 0.26 12.76
CA VAL A 33 3.78 0.20 14.18
C VAL A 33 3.47 -1.24 14.54
N ASP A 34 4.11 -1.75 15.56
CA ASP A 34 3.74 -2.99 16.22
C ASP A 34 2.50 -2.73 17.09
N LEU A 35 1.40 -3.44 16.82
CA LEU A 35 0.13 -3.27 17.51
C LEU A 35 -0.14 -4.35 18.56
N ARG A 36 0.77 -5.33 18.74
CA ARG A 36 0.55 -6.51 19.61
C ARG A 36 0.51 -6.17 21.10
N SER A 37 1.13 -5.06 21.49
CA SER A 37 1.19 -4.66 22.89
C SER A 37 1.13 -3.13 23.02
N THR A 38 2.05 -2.50 23.72
CA THR A 38 2.19 -1.04 23.66
C THR A 38 2.66 -0.65 22.27
N PRO A 39 1.89 0.14 21.52
CA PRO A 39 2.25 0.48 20.16
C PRO A 39 3.63 1.14 20.07
N ALA A 40 4.50 0.56 19.27
CA ALA A 40 5.86 1.05 19.06
C ALA A 40 6.09 1.32 17.57
N ILE A 41 6.55 2.54 17.24
CA ILE A 41 6.89 2.91 15.87
C ILE A 41 8.32 2.47 15.58
N TYR A 42 8.53 1.90 14.39
CA TYR A 42 9.86 1.52 13.92
C TYR A 42 9.98 1.74 12.41
N THR A 43 11.22 1.73 11.93
CA THR A 43 11.54 1.80 10.50
C THR A 43 12.11 0.47 10.09
N PRO A 44 11.36 -0.37 9.34
CA PRO A 44 11.92 -1.59 8.79
C PRO A 44 12.97 -1.26 7.74
N SER A 45 13.98 -2.12 7.57
CA SER A 45 14.82 -2.07 6.39
C SER A 45 14.01 -2.50 5.17
N THR A 46 14.26 -1.90 4.01
CA THR A 46 13.58 -2.30 2.78
C THR A 46 14.58 -2.80 1.75
N THR A 47 14.18 -3.83 1.00
CA THR A 47 14.91 -4.36 -0.15
C THR A 47 14.11 -4.13 -1.43
N GLY A 48 14.77 -4.11 -2.56
CA GLY A 48 14.15 -3.75 -3.84
C GLY A 48 13.94 -2.24 -3.98
N THR A 49 13.55 -1.82 -5.18
CA THR A 49 13.20 -0.43 -5.45
C THR A 49 11.73 -0.21 -5.12
N GLY A 50 11.47 0.70 -4.21
CA GLY A 50 10.12 1.12 -3.86
C GLY A 50 9.59 2.23 -4.77
N PRO A 51 8.30 2.53 -4.71
CA PRO A 51 7.74 3.72 -5.34
C PRO A 51 8.26 4.97 -4.63
N GLY A 52 8.15 6.09 -5.28
CA GLY A 52 8.24 7.39 -4.61
C GLY A 52 7.01 7.62 -3.73
N GLU A 53 6.20 8.60 -4.04
CA GLU A 53 4.94 8.82 -3.33
C GLU A 53 3.89 7.76 -3.65
N MET A 54 3.19 7.27 -2.62
CA MET A 54 2.05 6.37 -2.77
C MET A 54 0.75 7.17 -2.73
N LEU A 55 -0.20 6.87 -3.63
CA LEU A 55 -1.55 7.41 -3.59
C LEU A 55 -2.45 6.69 -2.58
N SER A 56 -2.19 5.41 -2.36
CA SER A 56 -3.04 4.55 -1.52
C SER A 56 -2.28 3.34 -1.03
N LEU A 57 -2.74 2.77 0.06
CA LEU A 57 -2.22 1.53 0.62
C LEU A 57 -3.38 0.71 1.19
N GLU A 58 -3.36 -0.61 0.99
CA GLU A 58 -4.32 -1.57 1.50
C GLU A 58 -3.60 -2.85 1.90
N TRP A 59 -4.15 -3.63 2.85
CA TRP A 59 -3.62 -4.94 3.20
C TRP A 59 -4.25 -6.05 2.36
N ASP A 60 -3.43 -6.80 1.65
CA ASP A 60 -3.79 -7.99 0.91
C ASP A 60 -3.55 -9.23 1.77
N ALA A 61 -4.56 -9.66 2.51
CA ALA A 61 -4.44 -10.75 3.47
C ALA A 61 -4.06 -12.09 2.83
N ALA A 62 -4.53 -12.40 1.63
CA ALA A 62 -4.22 -13.66 0.98
C ALA A 62 -2.81 -13.66 0.35
N GLY A 63 -2.32 -12.50 -0.09
CA GLY A 63 -0.94 -12.33 -0.54
C GLY A 63 0.03 -12.04 0.61
N ALA A 64 -0.46 -11.88 1.84
CA ALA A 64 0.31 -11.50 3.03
C ALA A 64 1.23 -10.28 2.77
N ARG A 65 0.69 -9.24 2.13
CA ARG A 65 1.45 -8.07 1.70
C ARG A 65 0.59 -6.81 1.68
N PHE A 66 1.22 -5.67 1.82
CA PHE A 66 0.57 -4.39 1.51
C PHE A 66 0.59 -4.17 0.01
N VAL A 67 -0.45 -3.55 -0.50
CA VAL A 67 -0.60 -3.29 -1.93
C VAL A 67 -1.12 -1.87 -2.13
N GLY A 68 -0.65 -1.21 -3.18
CA GLY A 68 -1.07 0.14 -3.47
C GLY A 68 -0.66 0.64 -4.84
N ARG A 69 -0.98 1.89 -5.12
CA ARG A 69 -0.55 2.63 -6.31
C ARG A 69 0.35 3.78 -5.92
N ALA A 70 1.33 4.05 -6.76
CA ALA A 70 2.16 5.24 -6.67
C ALA A 70 1.52 6.42 -7.44
N ASP A 71 1.97 7.63 -7.14
CA ASP A 71 1.66 8.84 -7.91
C ASP A 71 2.66 9.00 -9.06
N ASP A 72 2.67 8.02 -9.95
CA ASP A 72 3.59 7.96 -11.09
C ASP A 72 2.91 8.13 -12.46
N GLY A 73 1.61 8.42 -12.47
CA GLY A 73 0.80 8.51 -13.69
C GLY A 73 0.59 7.18 -14.41
N GLY A 74 1.10 6.08 -13.84
CA GLY A 74 1.11 4.77 -14.45
C GLY A 74 0.00 3.84 -13.96
N LYS A 75 0.07 2.59 -14.42
CA LYS A 75 -0.78 1.48 -13.97
C LYS A 75 -0.09 0.60 -12.93
N THR A 76 1.14 0.90 -12.58
CA THR A 76 1.94 0.03 -11.72
C THR A 76 1.28 -0.15 -10.36
N VAL A 77 1.13 -1.40 -10.00
CA VAL A 77 0.70 -1.83 -8.67
C VAL A 77 1.94 -2.24 -7.90
N TRP A 78 2.10 -1.66 -6.74
CA TRP A 78 3.23 -1.88 -5.86
C TRP A 78 2.85 -2.78 -4.70
N PHE A 79 3.76 -3.63 -4.32
CA PHE A 79 3.63 -4.55 -3.19
C PHE A 79 4.77 -4.31 -2.20
N LEU A 80 4.42 -4.33 -0.92
CA LEU A 80 5.37 -4.29 0.17
C LEU A 80 5.10 -5.50 1.05
N THR A 81 6.01 -6.48 0.99
CA THR A 81 5.87 -7.75 1.71
C THR A 81 6.67 -7.69 3.01
N PRO A 82 6.02 -7.69 4.18
CA PRO A 82 6.70 -7.79 5.46
C PRO A 82 7.46 -9.11 5.60
N SER A 83 8.56 -9.10 6.35
CA SER A 83 9.22 -10.34 6.77
C SER A 83 8.34 -11.14 7.74
N GLY A 84 8.65 -12.41 7.95
CA GLY A 84 7.89 -13.29 8.83
C GLY A 84 7.83 -12.85 10.31
N ALA A 85 8.71 -11.93 10.73
CA ALA A 85 8.69 -11.30 12.07
C ALA A 85 8.79 -9.77 11.91
N PRO A 86 7.72 -9.08 11.46
CA PRO A 86 7.78 -7.69 11.02
C PRO A 86 7.65 -6.67 12.16
N TYR A 87 8.26 -6.93 13.33
CA TYR A 87 7.96 -6.15 14.54
C TYR A 87 9.09 -5.26 15.03
N SER A 88 10.15 -5.08 14.24
CA SER A 88 11.30 -4.26 14.63
C SER A 88 11.99 -3.63 13.44
N GLY A 89 12.83 -2.65 13.69
CA GLY A 89 13.65 -2.00 12.67
C GLY A 89 14.65 -2.93 11.97
N GLY A 90 14.96 -4.10 12.56
CA GLY A 90 15.78 -5.13 11.92
C GLY A 90 15.02 -6.02 10.93
N SER A 91 13.69 -5.89 10.84
CA SER A 91 12.88 -6.63 9.88
C SER A 91 13.16 -6.14 8.45
N ALA A 92 13.37 -7.07 7.53
CA ALA A 92 13.58 -6.76 6.12
C ALA A 92 12.26 -6.92 5.36
N TRP A 93 11.73 -5.81 4.83
CA TRP A 93 10.51 -5.80 4.02
C TRP A 93 10.89 -5.66 2.54
N ALA A 94 10.22 -6.35 1.65
CA ALA A 94 10.57 -6.40 0.25
C ALA A 94 9.58 -5.63 -0.61
N TRP A 95 10.08 -4.69 -1.43
CA TRP A 95 9.33 -4.05 -2.49
C TRP A 95 9.33 -4.92 -3.75
N SER A 96 8.18 -5.00 -4.38
CA SER A 96 8.00 -5.52 -5.73
C SER A 96 6.86 -4.80 -6.44
N SER A 97 6.74 -4.97 -7.75
CA SER A 97 5.68 -4.34 -8.52
C SER A 97 5.24 -5.19 -9.70
N THR A 98 4.06 -4.89 -10.20
CA THR A 98 3.57 -5.40 -11.48
C THR A 98 2.85 -4.29 -12.23
N THR A 99 2.96 -4.31 -13.56
CA THR A 99 2.22 -3.38 -14.43
C THR A 99 1.21 -4.19 -15.24
N PRO A 100 -0.09 -4.08 -14.94
CA PRO A 100 -1.12 -4.78 -15.70
C PRO A 100 -1.07 -4.44 -17.18
N SER A 101 -1.18 -5.45 -18.04
CA SER A 101 -1.29 -5.27 -19.49
C SER A 101 -2.72 -4.86 -19.88
N GLY A 102 -2.85 -4.05 -20.92
CA GLY A 102 -4.15 -3.63 -21.46
C GLY A 102 -4.93 -2.64 -20.57
N GLY A 103 -6.15 -2.34 -20.97
CA GLY A 103 -7.04 -1.41 -20.29
C GLY A 103 -6.57 0.06 -20.30
N ALA A 104 -7.44 0.96 -19.88
CA ALA A 104 -7.11 2.38 -19.72
C ALA A 104 -6.19 2.60 -18.50
N THR A 105 -5.30 3.58 -18.58
CA THR A 105 -4.58 4.08 -17.41
C THR A 105 -5.54 4.91 -16.59
N PRO A 106 -5.79 4.59 -15.32
CA PRO A 106 -6.63 5.43 -14.48
C PRO A 106 -5.93 6.76 -14.24
N PRO A 107 -6.68 7.85 -14.18
CA PRO A 107 -6.09 9.13 -13.84
C PRO A 107 -5.50 9.09 -12.42
N ASN A 108 -4.45 9.86 -12.20
CA ASN A 108 -4.04 10.21 -10.86
C ASN A 108 -5.08 11.14 -10.24
N GLU A 109 -5.26 11.02 -8.95
CA GLU A 109 -6.03 12.01 -8.23
C GLU A 109 -5.23 13.29 -8.03
N ALA A 110 -5.85 14.42 -8.29
CA ALA A 110 -5.27 15.68 -7.95
C ALA A 110 -5.15 15.85 -6.42
N GLY A 111 -3.95 15.94 -5.93
CA GLY A 111 -3.58 16.64 -4.69
C GLY A 111 -3.85 15.97 -3.34
N THR A 112 -4.73 15.01 -3.20
CA THR A 112 -5.12 14.50 -1.86
C THR A 112 -5.02 12.98 -1.68
N GLY A 113 -4.64 12.23 -2.71
CA GLY A 113 -4.58 10.77 -2.68
C GLY A 113 -5.95 10.10 -2.65
N THR A 114 -5.96 8.78 -2.67
CA THR A 114 -7.19 8.00 -2.82
C THR A 114 -7.94 7.75 -1.52
N HIS A 115 -7.36 8.07 -0.38
CA HIS A 115 -7.99 8.02 0.95
C HIS A 115 -9.04 6.89 1.15
N GLY A 116 -8.62 5.63 1.01
CA GLY A 116 -9.50 4.47 1.18
C GLY A 116 -10.34 4.10 -0.05
N ARG A 117 -10.10 4.72 -1.22
CA ARG A 117 -10.73 4.37 -2.49
C ARG A 117 -10.01 3.28 -3.28
N LEU A 118 -9.01 2.65 -2.68
CA LEU A 118 -8.39 1.42 -3.16
C LEU A 118 -8.83 0.27 -2.25
N ARG A 119 -9.27 -0.84 -2.83
CA ARG A 119 -9.65 -2.03 -2.09
C ARG A 119 -9.18 -3.29 -2.80
N VAL A 120 -8.69 -4.24 -2.03
CA VAL A 120 -8.52 -5.61 -2.51
C VAL A 120 -9.88 -6.28 -2.54
N VAL A 121 -10.31 -6.73 -3.70
CA VAL A 121 -11.63 -7.34 -3.90
C VAL A 121 -11.52 -8.58 -4.77
N THR A 122 -12.55 -9.45 -4.69
CA THR A 122 -12.77 -10.54 -5.64
C THR A 122 -14.02 -10.22 -6.45
N MET A 123 -13.87 -10.12 -7.76
CA MET A 123 -14.96 -9.84 -8.70
C MET A 123 -15.00 -10.93 -9.76
N ALA A 124 -16.15 -11.59 -9.92
CA ALA A 124 -16.34 -12.68 -10.87
C ALA A 124 -15.30 -13.81 -10.74
N GLY A 125 -14.88 -14.13 -9.52
CA GLY A 125 -13.84 -15.12 -9.25
C GLY A 125 -12.40 -14.64 -9.41
N GLU A 126 -12.21 -13.43 -9.93
CA GLU A 126 -10.90 -12.83 -10.11
C GLU A 126 -10.57 -11.90 -8.93
N ARG A 127 -9.39 -12.08 -8.36
CA ARG A 127 -8.89 -11.20 -7.31
C ARG A 127 -8.08 -10.06 -7.90
N GLY A 128 -8.26 -8.87 -7.35
CA GLY A 128 -7.56 -7.69 -7.83
C GLY A 128 -7.79 -6.47 -6.97
N LEU A 129 -7.40 -5.32 -7.48
CA LEU A 129 -7.58 -4.03 -6.86
C LEU A 129 -8.71 -3.27 -7.53
N LEU A 130 -9.72 -2.92 -6.76
CA LEU A 130 -10.72 -1.93 -7.15
C LEU A 130 -10.23 -0.54 -6.76
N TYR A 131 -10.14 0.33 -7.72
CA TYR A 131 -9.66 1.70 -7.56
C TYR A 131 -10.70 2.69 -8.06
N LEU A 132 -11.02 3.66 -7.23
CA LEU A 132 -11.90 4.76 -7.57
C LEU A 132 -11.11 6.08 -7.52
N PRO A 133 -10.70 6.65 -8.68
CA PRO A 133 -9.85 7.84 -8.72
C PRO A 133 -10.47 9.07 -8.06
N GLY A 134 -11.77 9.25 -8.19
CA GLY A 134 -12.51 10.37 -7.62
C GLY A 134 -14.00 10.09 -7.51
N PRO A 135 -14.77 10.97 -6.84
CA PRO A 135 -16.19 10.72 -6.59
C PRO A 135 -17.04 10.66 -7.87
N SER A 136 -16.57 11.29 -8.95
CA SER A 136 -17.23 11.27 -10.25
C SER A 136 -16.50 10.42 -11.30
N SER A 137 -15.50 9.65 -10.88
CA SER A 137 -14.66 8.84 -11.77
C SER A 137 -15.24 7.44 -11.95
N VAL A 138 -14.96 6.84 -13.10
CA VAL A 138 -15.28 5.44 -13.35
C VAL A 138 -14.38 4.55 -12.50
N PRO A 139 -14.92 3.53 -11.80
CA PRO A 139 -14.09 2.55 -11.11
C PRO A 139 -13.19 1.78 -12.06
N HIS A 140 -11.95 1.53 -11.63
CA HIS A 140 -11.00 0.70 -12.34
C HIS A 140 -10.73 -0.58 -11.55
N PHE A 141 -10.75 -1.71 -12.24
CA PHE A 141 -10.37 -2.99 -11.65
C PHE A 141 -9.06 -3.47 -12.26
N PHE A 142 -8.04 -3.61 -11.41
CA PHE A 142 -6.74 -4.13 -11.80
C PHE A 142 -6.66 -5.61 -11.47
N ARG A 143 -6.56 -6.46 -12.47
CA ARG A 143 -6.15 -7.85 -12.30
C ARG A 143 -4.64 -7.86 -12.05
N ALA A 144 -4.22 -7.53 -10.89
CA ALA A 144 -2.81 -7.53 -10.55
C ALA A 144 -2.44 -8.93 -10.11
N GLY A 145 -2.22 -9.91 -11.00
CA GLY A 145 -1.59 -11.20 -10.64
C GLY A 145 -1.49 -11.51 -9.14
N VAL A 146 -2.59 -11.32 -8.41
CA VAL A 146 -2.72 -11.54 -6.97
C VAL A 146 -3.04 -13.03 -6.82
N ALA A 147 -2.12 -13.84 -7.33
CA ALA A 147 -2.17 -15.28 -7.11
C ALA A 147 -1.67 -15.59 -5.71
#